data_d885f2a375f459755b342cb1861dd629
#
_entry.id   d885f2a375f459755b342cb1861dd629
#
_cell.length_a   1.000
_cell.length_b   1.000
_cell.length_c   1.000
_cell.angle_alpha   90.00
_cell.angle_beta   90.00
_cell.angle_gamma   90.00
#
_symmetry.space_group_name_H-M   'P 1'
#
loop_
_entity.id
_entity.type
_entity.pdbx_description
1 polymer ?
#
loop_
_entity_poly.entity_id
_entity_poly.type
_entity_poly.pdbx_seq_one_letter_code
_entity_poly.pdbx_strand_id
1 'polypeptide(L)'
;MDQISKMHDDKSWIFGVASGFSIAIPGWVSSKDIGLEHGILMLILLAVFAMEWLVGGRLSKLSPVNLKNSTVMIDSAIRDVVIIICCIAAYGVDYLIGTGSIIYTVLTCAFIYHNLYSLLANIVVLGWDKHFPMWLIKWLEDEIEIKKDKYFPTKD
;
A
#
# COMPACT_ATOMS: atom_id res chain seq x y z
N MET A 1 -25.99 3.52 27.98
CA MET A 1 -25.56 4.85 27.50
C MET A 1 -24.11 4.85 27.00
N ASP A 2 -23.31 3.80 27.20
CA ASP A 2 -21.88 3.76 26.86
C ASP A 2 -21.53 3.37 25.41
N GLN A 3 -22.45 2.77 24.66
CA GLN A 3 -22.13 2.34 23.28
C GLN A 3 -22.19 3.49 22.26
N ILE A 4 -23.03 4.49 22.49
CA ILE A 4 -23.12 5.65 21.60
C ILE A 4 -21.93 6.60 21.75
N SER A 5 -21.37 6.69 22.97
CA SER A 5 -20.16 7.46 23.27
C SER A 5 -18.93 6.88 22.57
N LYS A 6 -18.76 5.54 22.55
CA LYS A 6 -17.64 4.87 21.85
C LYS A 6 -17.72 5.01 20.34
N MET A 7 -18.92 4.99 19.75
CA MET A 7 -19.11 5.24 18.31
C MET A 7 -18.80 6.68 17.90
N HIS A 8 -18.86 7.63 18.79
CA HIS A 8 -18.53 9.03 18.50
C HIS A 8 -17.02 9.26 18.55
N ASP A 9 -16.30 8.53 19.38
CA ASP A 9 -14.84 8.65 19.52
C ASP A 9 -14.10 8.01 18.32
N ASP A 10 -14.61 6.89 17.81
CA ASP A 10 -14.04 6.21 16.61
C ASP A 10 -14.19 6.99 15.31
N LYS A 11 -15.12 7.95 15.23
CA LYS A 11 -15.31 8.77 14.02
C LYS A 11 -14.57 10.11 14.05
N SER A 12 -14.16 10.56 15.22
CA SER A 12 -13.50 11.87 15.37
C SER A 12 -12.11 11.88 14.73
N TRP A 13 -11.37 10.77 14.75
CA TRP A 13 -10.08 10.67 14.09
C TRP A 13 -10.21 10.65 12.56
N ILE A 14 -11.28 10.03 12.00
CA ILE A 14 -11.56 10.03 10.56
C ILE A 14 -11.84 11.46 10.08
N PHE A 15 -12.59 12.25 10.86
CA PHE A 15 -12.83 13.67 10.57
C PHE A 15 -11.54 14.51 10.74
N GLY A 16 -10.72 14.18 11.73
CA GLY A 16 -9.42 14.84 11.94
C GLY A 16 -8.45 14.57 10.79
N VAL A 17 -8.37 13.34 10.31
CA VAL A 17 -7.55 12.96 9.16
C VAL A 17 -8.13 13.56 7.87
N ALA A 18 -9.43 13.50 7.66
CA ALA A 18 -10.08 14.08 6.48
C ALA A 18 -9.94 15.61 6.43
N SER A 19 -10.07 16.31 7.57
CA SER A 19 -9.87 17.76 7.65
C SER A 19 -8.40 18.16 7.53
N GLY A 20 -7.46 17.36 8.05
CA GLY A 20 -6.02 17.54 7.89
C GLY A 20 -5.57 17.38 6.43
N PHE A 21 -6.15 16.46 5.70
CA PHE A 21 -5.92 16.30 4.26
C PHE A 21 -6.49 17.45 3.43
N SER A 22 -7.56 18.09 3.89
CA SER A 22 -8.19 19.21 3.18
C SER A 22 -7.36 20.51 3.22
N ILE A 23 -6.40 20.63 4.14
CA ILE A 23 -5.65 21.86 4.37
C ILE A 23 -4.38 21.97 3.49
N ALA A 24 -3.93 20.89 2.87
CA ALA A 24 -2.68 20.86 2.11
C ALA A 24 -2.77 20.04 0.82
N ILE A 25 -3.79 20.25 -0.01
CA ILE A 25 -3.78 19.68 -1.36
C ILE A 25 -2.72 20.46 -2.17
N PRO A 26 -1.63 19.80 -2.60
CA PRO A 26 -0.61 20.46 -3.42
C PRO A 26 -1.23 21.02 -4.71
N GLY A 27 -0.77 22.19 -5.17
CA GLY A 27 -1.32 22.85 -6.35
C GLY A 27 -1.30 21.98 -7.63
N TRP A 28 -0.32 21.07 -7.75
CA TRP A 28 -0.22 20.15 -8.88
C TRP A 28 -1.38 19.13 -8.94
N VAL A 29 -1.99 18.79 -7.81
CA VAL A 29 -3.17 17.88 -7.75
C VAL A 29 -4.39 18.52 -8.39
N SER A 30 -4.48 19.86 -8.34
CA SER A 30 -5.56 20.62 -8.98
C SER A 30 -5.27 20.94 -10.45
N SER A 31 -4.07 20.65 -10.94
CA SER A 31 -3.66 20.89 -12.33
C SER A 31 -4.19 19.77 -13.24
N LYS A 32 -4.62 20.16 -14.44
CA LYS A 32 -4.97 19.21 -15.51
C LYS A 32 -3.76 18.74 -16.31
N ASP A 33 -2.63 19.40 -16.16
CA ASP A 33 -1.42 19.09 -16.90
C ASP A 33 -0.63 17.99 -16.20
N ILE A 34 -0.14 17.02 -16.98
CA ILE A 34 0.79 16.00 -16.45
C ILE A 34 2.11 16.69 -16.14
N GLY A 35 2.39 16.83 -14.85
CA GLY A 35 3.64 17.37 -14.35
C GLY A 35 4.62 16.27 -13.91
N LEU A 36 5.81 16.71 -13.53
CA LEU A 36 6.86 15.83 -12.97
C LEU A 36 6.36 15.09 -11.72
N GLU A 37 5.51 15.71 -10.93
CA GLU A 37 4.97 15.18 -9.68
C GLU A 37 4.15 13.91 -9.89
N HIS A 38 3.34 13.86 -10.97
CA HIS A 38 2.58 12.67 -11.35
C HIS A 38 3.50 11.52 -11.72
N GLY A 39 4.59 11.82 -12.46
CA GLY A 39 5.62 10.85 -12.80
C GLY A 39 6.36 10.33 -11.57
N ILE A 40 6.69 11.20 -10.62
CA ILE A 40 7.34 10.82 -9.36
C ILE A 40 6.42 9.91 -8.53
N LEU A 41 5.13 10.23 -8.44
CA LEU A 41 4.16 9.40 -7.71
C LEU A 41 4.07 8.00 -8.31
N MET A 42 4.04 7.89 -9.64
CA MET A 42 4.06 6.60 -10.33
C MET A 42 5.39 5.86 -10.12
N LEU A 43 6.52 6.55 -10.14
CA LEU A 43 7.83 5.95 -9.87
C LEU A 43 7.94 5.41 -8.44
N ILE A 44 7.35 6.09 -7.46
CA ILE A 44 7.27 5.60 -6.07
C ILE A 44 6.46 4.29 -6.03
N LEU A 45 5.31 4.22 -6.70
CA LEU A 45 4.52 3.00 -6.78
C LEU A 45 5.32 1.84 -7.39
N LEU A 46 5.99 2.08 -8.50
CA LEU A 46 6.84 1.07 -9.18
C LEU A 46 8.02 0.63 -8.30
N ALA A 47 8.63 1.55 -7.57
CA ALA A 47 9.70 1.22 -6.63
C ALA A 47 9.21 0.33 -5.49
N VAL A 48 8.01 0.59 -4.96
CA VAL A 48 7.39 -0.25 -3.92
C VAL A 48 7.10 -1.64 -4.46
N PHE A 49 6.56 -1.79 -5.68
CA PHE A 49 6.38 -3.10 -6.32
C PHE A 49 7.70 -3.87 -6.47
N ALA A 50 8.73 -3.20 -6.99
CA ALA A 50 10.05 -3.82 -7.15
C ALA A 50 10.62 -4.32 -5.81
N MET A 51 10.50 -3.52 -4.75
CA MET A 51 10.92 -3.91 -3.41
C MET A 51 10.08 -5.07 -2.87
N GLU A 52 8.77 -5.06 -3.05
CA GLU A 52 7.89 -6.16 -2.62
C GLU A 52 8.27 -7.47 -3.33
N TRP A 53 8.55 -7.44 -4.64
CA TRP A 53 9.00 -8.61 -5.39
C TRP A 53 10.35 -9.15 -4.89
N LEU A 54 11.31 -8.27 -4.62
CA LEU A 54 12.63 -8.67 -4.11
C LEU A 54 12.52 -9.33 -2.73
N VAL A 55 11.77 -8.70 -1.82
CA VAL A 55 11.62 -9.18 -0.44
C VAL A 55 10.73 -10.43 -0.39
N GLY A 56 9.61 -10.44 -1.11
CA GLY A 56 8.71 -11.59 -1.21
C GLY A 56 9.37 -12.80 -1.88
N GLY A 57 10.18 -12.58 -2.93
CA GLY A 57 10.96 -13.62 -3.58
C GLY A 57 12.03 -14.22 -2.66
N ARG A 58 12.61 -13.41 -1.77
CA ARG A 58 13.56 -13.90 -0.76
C ARG A 58 12.85 -14.73 0.33
N LEU A 59 11.69 -14.27 0.81
CA LEU A 59 10.86 -15.03 1.75
C LEU A 59 10.43 -16.37 1.19
N SER A 60 9.97 -16.40 -0.06
CA SER A 60 9.56 -17.62 -0.75
C SER A 60 10.70 -18.65 -0.85
N LYS A 61 11.94 -18.21 -1.02
CA LYS A 61 13.11 -19.11 -1.03
C LYS A 61 13.47 -19.65 0.36
N LEU A 62 13.18 -18.92 1.42
CA LEU A 62 13.45 -19.31 2.80
C LEU A 62 12.31 -20.15 3.40
N SER A 63 11.14 -20.12 2.78
CA SER A 63 9.97 -20.85 3.23
C SER A 63 10.19 -22.38 3.14
N PRO A 64 9.86 -23.15 4.19
CA PRO A 64 9.86 -24.60 4.16
C PRO A 64 8.74 -25.18 3.27
N VAL A 65 7.73 -24.37 2.97
CA VAL A 65 6.65 -24.72 2.06
C VAL A 65 7.13 -24.46 0.63
N ASN A 66 7.10 -25.48 -0.21
CA ASN A 66 7.57 -25.39 -1.60
C ASN A 66 6.58 -24.55 -2.44
N LEU A 67 6.55 -23.24 -2.20
CA LEU A 67 5.74 -22.30 -2.96
C LEU A 67 6.31 -22.29 -4.39
N LYS A 68 5.51 -22.75 -5.38
CA LYS A 68 5.89 -22.69 -6.79
C LYS A 68 6.13 -21.22 -7.17
N ASN A 69 7.38 -20.80 -7.12
CA ASN A 69 7.82 -19.42 -7.30
C ASN A 69 7.26 -18.77 -8.58
N SER A 70 7.15 -19.53 -9.68
CA SER A 70 6.71 -18.99 -10.96
C SER A 70 5.26 -18.54 -10.96
N THR A 71 4.33 -19.32 -10.40
CA THR A 71 2.90 -18.98 -10.39
C THR A 71 2.64 -17.76 -9.50
N VAL A 72 3.23 -17.75 -8.30
CA VAL A 72 3.09 -16.63 -7.36
C VAL A 72 3.66 -15.32 -7.93
N MET A 73 4.79 -15.40 -8.65
CA MET A 73 5.38 -14.24 -9.32
C MET A 73 4.51 -13.72 -10.45
N ILE A 74 3.92 -14.61 -11.26
CA ILE A 74 3.04 -14.22 -12.37
C ILE A 74 1.78 -13.56 -11.83
N ASP A 75 1.14 -14.13 -10.81
CA ASP A 75 -0.06 -13.55 -10.19
C ASP A 75 0.21 -12.16 -9.60
N SER A 76 1.35 -12.00 -8.93
CA SER A 76 1.76 -10.69 -8.42
C SER A 76 2.00 -9.68 -9.54
N ALA A 77 2.67 -10.09 -10.63
CA ALA A 77 2.93 -9.23 -11.78
C ALA A 77 1.63 -8.80 -12.47
N ILE A 78 0.67 -9.72 -12.64
CA ILE A 78 -0.66 -9.41 -13.21
C ILE A 78 -1.39 -8.40 -12.34
N ARG A 79 -1.41 -8.60 -11.01
CA ARG A 79 -2.00 -7.66 -10.05
C ARG A 79 -1.41 -6.26 -10.21
N ASP A 80 -0.09 -6.17 -10.26
CA ASP A 80 0.61 -4.89 -10.32
C ASP A 80 0.38 -4.16 -11.65
N VAL A 81 0.31 -4.90 -12.76
CA VAL A 81 -0.10 -4.34 -14.07
C VAL A 81 -1.54 -3.81 -14.03
N VAL A 82 -2.47 -4.54 -13.41
CA VAL A 82 -3.86 -4.08 -13.24
C VAL A 82 -3.90 -2.80 -12.41
N ILE A 83 -3.13 -2.70 -11.33
CA ILE A 83 -3.04 -1.48 -10.51
C ILE A 83 -2.54 -0.29 -11.34
N ILE A 84 -1.50 -0.47 -12.15
CA ILE A 84 -0.98 0.59 -13.03
C ILE A 84 -2.07 1.06 -14.02
N ILE A 85 -2.78 0.12 -14.65
CA ILE A 85 -3.87 0.43 -15.56
C ILE A 85 -4.98 1.20 -14.84
N CYS A 86 -5.34 0.83 -13.61
CA CYS A 86 -6.32 1.55 -12.79
C CYS A 86 -5.87 2.98 -12.49
N CYS A 87 -4.59 3.20 -12.18
CA CYS A 87 -4.05 4.55 -11.95
C CYS A 87 -4.11 5.40 -13.22
N ILE A 88 -3.75 4.83 -14.38
CA ILE A 88 -3.84 5.52 -15.69
C ILE A 88 -5.30 5.85 -16.03
N ALA A 89 -6.22 4.91 -15.79
CA ALA A 89 -7.65 5.13 -16.02
C ALA A 89 -8.20 6.23 -15.10
N ALA A 90 -7.78 6.26 -13.83
CA ALA A 90 -8.16 7.31 -12.88
C ALA A 90 -7.72 8.69 -13.36
N TYR A 91 -6.50 8.80 -13.91
CA TYR A 91 -6.05 10.06 -14.53
C TYR A 91 -6.92 10.45 -15.74
N GLY A 92 -7.28 9.47 -16.59
CA GLY A 92 -8.21 9.70 -17.70
C GLY A 92 -9.58 10.21 -17.25
N VAL A 93 -10.11 9.67 -16.15
CA VAL A 93 -11.37 10.13 -15.54
C VAL A 93 -11.22 11.56 -15.03
N ASP A 94 -10.15 11.87 -14.29
CA ASP A 94 -9.85 13.23 -13.82
C ASP A 94 -9.82 14.24 -14.97
N TYR A 95 -9.18 13.88 -16.08
CA TYR A 95 -9.10 14.72 -17.27
C TYR A 95 -10.48 15.01 -17.87
N LEU A 96 -11.33 13.98 -17.99
CA LEU A 96 -12.69 14.10 -18.55
C LEU A 96 -13.63 14.91 -17.68
N ILE A 97 -13.57 14.71 -16.35
CA ILE A 97 -14.45 15.38 -15.38
C ILE A 97 -13.93 16.80 -15.05
N GLY A 98 -12.65 17.02 -15.24
CA GLY A 98 -12.03 18.32 -14.93
C GLY A 98 -11.68 18.49 -13.46
N THR A 99 -11.44 17.39 -12.73
CA THR A 99 -11.08 17.37 -11.30
C THR A 99 -9.57 17.58 -11.05
N GLY A 100 -8.81 17.93 -12.08
CA GLY A 100 -7.35 17.99 -12.00
C GLY A 100 -6.76 16.58 -12.02
N SER A 101 -6.10 16.15 -10.96
CA SER A 101 -5.56 14.80 -10.78
C SER A 101 -5.91 14.20 -9.42
N ILE A 102 -7.06 14.57 -8.86
CA ILE A 102 -7.46 14.19 -7.49
C ILE A 102 -7.68 12.67 -7.41
N ILE A 103 -8.46 12.09 -8.33
CA ILE A 103 -8.79 10.66 -8.34
C ILE A 103 -7.52 9.83 -8.54
N TYR A 104 -6.70 10.24 -9.51
CA TYR A 104 -5.38 9.62 -9.76
C TYR A 104 -4.50 9.62 -8.51
N THR A 105 -4.37 10.78 -7.85
CA THR A 105 -3.51 10.95 -6.70
C THR A 105 -3.99 10.10 -5.52
N VAL A 106 -5.29 10.18 -5.19
CA VAL A 106 -5.87 9.42 -4.08
C VAL A 106 -5.74 7.92 -4.32
N LEU A 107 -6.07 7.45 -5.52
CA LEU A 107 -5.99 6.03 -5.85
C LEU A 107 -4.55 5.52 -5.84
N THR A 108 -3.62 6.28 -6.44
CA THR A 108 -2.20 5.90 -6.46
C THR A 108 -1.60 5.88 -5.06
N CYS A 109 -1.89 6.88 -4.23
CA CYS A 109 -1.48 6.89 -2.82
C CYS A 109 -2.05 5.71 -2.03
N ALA A 110 -3.31 5.33 -2.26
CA ALA A 110 -3.93 4.17 -1.61
C ALA A 110 -3.20 2.87 -1.99
N PHE A 111 -2.84 2.69 -3.26
CA PHE A 111 -2.06 1.52 -3.70
C PHE A 111 -0.62 1.54 -3.16
N ILE A 112 0.04 2.69 -3.14
CA ILE A 112 1.36 2.82 -2.51
C ILE A 112 1.28 2.41 -1.04
N TYR A 113 0.29 2.93 -0.31
CA TYR A 113 0.09 2.60 1.09
C TYR A 113 -0.12 1.10 1.31
N HIS A 114 -1.04 0.49 0.55
CA HIS A 114 -1.35 -0.94 0.67
C HIS A 114 -0.12 -1.82 0.41
N ASN A 115 0.61 -1.55 -0.67
CA ASN A 115 1.79 -2.35 -1.02
C ASN A 115 2.97 -2.08 -0.08
N LEU A 116 3.13 -0.84 0.41
CA LEU A 116 4.13 -0.50 1.42
C LEU A 116 3.85 -1.23 2.74
N TYR A 117 2.59 -1.32 3.15
CA TYR A 117 2.17 -2.07 4.34
C TYR A 117 2.56 -3.55 4.22
N SER A 118 2.23 -4.19 3.10
CA SER A 118 2.63 -5.57 2.79
C SER A 118 4.16 -5.77 2.74
N LEU A 119 4.88 -4.83 2.11
CA LEU A 119 6.34 -4.85 2.04
C LEU A 119 6.98 -4.78 3.43
N LEU A 120 6.52 -3.87 4.30
CA LEU A 120 7.05 -3.71 5.65
C LEU A 120 6.82 -4.97 6.49
N ALA A 121 5.66 -5.59 6.38
CA ALA A 121 5.38 -6.87 7.04
C ALA A 121 6.33 -7.98 6.54
N ASN A 122 6.57 -8.06 5.24
CA ASN A 122 7.54 -9.00 4.66
C ASN A 122 8.97 -8.77 5.19
N ILE A 123 9.40 -7.52 5.37
CA ILE A 123 10.71 -7.15 5.93
C ILE A 123 10.82 -7.62 7.38
N VAL A 124 9.75 -7.47 8.18
CA VAL A 124 9.72 -7.96 9.57
C VAL A 124 9.82 -9.48 9.62
N VAL A 125 9.06 -10.19 8.77
CA VAL A 125 9.10 -11.66 8.70
C VAL A 125 10.47 -12.19 8.26
N LEU A 126 11.24 -11.41 7.47
CA LEU A 126 12.64 -11.73 7.14
C LEU A 126 13.61 -11.55 8.32
N GLY A 127 13.16 -10.99 9.45
CA GLY A 127 14.01 -10.69 10.60
C GLY A 127 14.88 -9.44 10.41
N TRP A 128 14.48 -8.52 9.54
CA TRP A 128 15.16 -7.23 9.33
C TRP A 128 14.54 -6.10 10.14
N ASP A 129 13.74 -6.45 11.15
CA ASP A 129 12.99 -5.56 12.03
C ASP A 129 13.85 -4.85 13.10
N LYS A 130 15.13 -5.22 13.23
CA LYS A 130 16.03 -4.69 14.27
C LYS A 130 16.12 -3.16 14.35
N HIS A 131 15.81 -2.49 13.25
CA HIS A 131 15.82 -1.02 13.14
C HIS A 131 14.42 -0.40 13.15
N PHE A 132 13.37 -1.20 13.28
CA PHE A 132 12.00 -0.72 13.26
C PHE A 132 11.54 -0.33 14.67
N PRO A 133 10.87 0.81 14.83
CA PRO A 133 10.30 1.18 16.11
C PRO A 133 9.13 0.27 16.47
N MET A 134 8.97 -0.05 17.75
CA MET A 134 7.94 -0.99 18.25
C MET A 134 6.51 -0.60 17.87
N TRP A 135 6.22 0.71 17.76
CA TRP A 135 4.89 1.16 17.34
C TRP A 135 4.56 0.73 15.90
N LEU A 136 5.57 0.72 15.00
CA LEU A 136 5.40 0.28 13.62
C LEU A 136 5.15 -1.23 13.56
N ILE A 137 5.87 -2.02 14.36
CA ILE A 137 5.67 -3.48 14.41
C ILE A 137 4.27 -3.83 14.92
N LYS A 138 3.79 -3.14 15.96
CA LYS A 138 2.41 -3.30 16.46
C LYS A 138 1.37 -2.93 15.42
N TRP A 139 1.60 -1.88 14.66
CA TRP A 139 0.69 -1.47 13.59
C TRP A 139 0.62 -2.47 12.43
N LEU A 140 1.68 -3.25 12.22
CA LEU A 140 1.78 -4.29 11.19
C LEU A 140 1.38 -5.70 11.71
N GLU A 141 0.98 -5.85 12.96
CA GLU A 141 0.86 -7.14 13.66
C GLU A 141 -0.01 -8.14 12.88
N ASP A 142 -1.18 -7.73 12.43
CA ASP A 142 -2.11 -8.58 11.66
C ASP A 142 -1.49 -9.07 10.35
N GLU A 143 -0.85 -8.18 9.61
CA GLU A 143 -0.22 -8.53 8.33
C GLU A 143 1.01 -9.43 8.52
N ILE A 144 1.78 -9.19 9.58
CA ILE A 144 2.92 -10.03 9.96
C ILE A 144 2.45 -11.46 10.25
N GLU A 145 1.34 -11.63 10.98
CA GLU A 145 0.76 -12.94 11.28
C GLU A 145 0.34 -13.66 10.00
N ILE A 146 -0.41 -12.99 9.13
CA ILE A 146 -0.80 -13.52 7.80
C ILE A 146 0.42 -13.96 6.98
N LYS A 147 1.49 -13.15 6.98
CA LYS A 147 2.72 -13.48 6.24
C LYS A 147 3.48 -14.64 6.87
N LYS A 148 3.54 -14.71 8.22
CA LYS A 148 4.14 -15.84 8.92
C LYS A 148 3.43 -17.13 8.57
N ASP A 149 2.13 -17.18 8.65
CA ASP A 149 1.33 -18.37 8.31
C ASP A 149 1.50 -18.78 6.85
N LYS A 150 1.58 -17.81 5.95
CA LYS A 150 1.81 -18.07 4.53
C LYS A 150 3.16 -18.69 4.23
N TYR A 151 4.24 -18.16 4.82
CA TYR A 151 5.61 -18.55 4.48
C TYR A 151 6.19 -19.59 5.45
N PHE A 152 5.75 -19.61 6.69
CA PHE A 152 6.25 -20.48 7.77
C PHE A 152 5.11 -21.07 8.59
N PRO A 153 4.19 -21.85 7.96
CA PRO A 153 3.09 -22.45 8.69
C PRO A 153 3.61 -23.33 9.82
N THR A 154 3.04 -23.17 11.02
CA THR A 154 3.22 -24.11 12.13
C THR A 154 2.68 -25.46 11.70
N LYS A 155 3.51 -26.49 11.71
CA LYS A 155 3.02 -27.87 11.53
C LYS A 155 2.30 -28.28 12.81
N ASP A 156 0.99 -28.40 12.76
CA ASP A 156 0.22 -29.17 13.74
C ASP A 156 0.55 -30.66 13.65
#